data_84b2358c9230716f429f82191f38d9fd
#
_entry.id   84b2358c9230716f429f82191f38d9fd
#
_cell.length_a   1.000
_cell.length_b   1.000
_cell.length_c   1.000
_cell.angle_alpha   90.00
_cell.angle_beta   90.00
_cell.angle_gamma   90.00
#
_symmetry.space_group_name_H-M   'P 1'
#
loop_
_entity.id
_entity.type
_entity.pdbx_description
1 polymer ?
#
loop_
_entity_poly.entity_id
_entity_poly.type
_entity_poly.pdbx_seq_one_letter_code
_entity_poly.pdbx_strand_id
1 'polypeptide(L)'
;KIFKNFKFKKTVHQFFPIDFKYFTLRFLEYWQPTIAIFIDSEIWPSMFREIKKKSVPLILMNARITKKSFNKWKFFKSFSRNTFGKIDIAYPSNIETFYYLKKLEINKIKKIGNLKFTDSKNSNKRLLSKSFVLLLKKRLIWVASSTHPSEEALVGKAHIHLKKKFKNLLTIIIPRHINRVKEIKDELETLNLKTVIRSSKQKISLKTDIYLVDSYGETKKFFKIAKIIFMGGSIVNHGGQNPIEPARYCLNIVHGPNVGNFKDVFKLFKKKKIAFQIKSRNQLITVIQKLLVRRNKNKFNLKKIGRSILKKTVIEITEIFKNEIKKT
;
A
#
# COMPACT_ATOMS: atom_id res chain seq x y z
N LYS A 1 17.10 -8.89 -5.20
CA LYS A 1 16.37 -10.12 -4.80
C LYS A 1 14.92 -10.16 -5.32
N ILE A 2 14.16 -9.04 -5.25
CA ILE A 2 12.75 -9.01 -5.67
C ILE A 2 12.62 -9.28 -7.17
N PHE A 3 13.41 -8.60 -8.02
CA PHE A 3 13.36 -8.74 -9.47
C PHE A 3 13.65 -10.17 -9.95
N LYS A 4 14.59 -10.88 -9.32
CA LYS A 4 14.92 -12.28 -9.65
C LYS A 4 13.75 -13.25 -9.48
N ASN A 5 12.74 -12.89 -8.68
CA ASN A 5 11.53 -13.70 -8.49
C ASN A 5 10.52 -13.55 -9.63
N PHE A 6 10.73 -12.58 -10.53
CA PHE A 6 9.90 -12.33 -11.69
C PHE A 6 10.67 -12.80 -12.94
N LYS A 7 10.17 -13.84 -13.57
CA LYS A 7 10.72 -14.32 -14.85
C LYS A 7 10.18 -13.46 -16.00
N PHE A 8 10.59 -12.20 -16.06
CA PHE A 8 10.25 -11.33 -17.19
C PHE A 8 11.09 -11.71 -18.42
N LYS A 9 10.41 -11.93 -19.55
CA LYS A 9 11.07 -12.09 -20.84
C LYS A 9 11.41 -10.73 -21.42
N LYS A 10 12.51 -10.62 -22.16
CA LYS A 10 12.95 -9.37 -22.83
C LYS A 10 13.11 -8.18 -21.87
N THR A 11 13.61 -8.43 -20.65
CA THR A 11 13.77 -7.41 -19.62
C THR A 11 15.16 -7.50 -19.01
N VAL A 12 15.86 -6.38 -18.96
CA VAL A 12 17.15 -6.22 -18.31
C VAL A 12 16.96 -5.42 -17.03
N HIS A 13 17.54 -5.90 -15.92
CA HIS A 13 17.58 -5.17 -14.66
C HIS A 13 18.92 -4.44 -14.52
N GLN A 14 18.85 -3.13 -14.39
CA GLN A 14 20.00 -2.25 -14.19
C GLN A 14 19.73 -1.32 -13.01
N PHE A 15 20.76 -1.03 -12.22
CA PHE A 15 20.68 0.03 -11.23
C PHE A 15 20.62 1.39 -11.92
N PHE A 16 19.80 2.28 -11.37
CA PHE A 16 19.71 3.64 -11.85
C PHE A 16 21.04 4.37 -11.56
N PRO A 17 21.59 5.15 -12.48
CA PRO A 17 22.84 5.88 -12.27
C PRO A 17 22.65 7.02 -11.27
N ILE A 18 23.76 7.50 -10.71
CA ILE A 18 23.75 8.74 -9.92
C ILE A 18 23.29 9.89 -10.83
N ASP A 19 22.39 10.76 -10.32
CA ASP A 19 21.79 11.86 -11.08
C ASP A 19 22.80 13.02 -11.31
N PHE A 20 23.88 12.70 -11.95
CA PHE A 20 24.94 13.63 -12.34
C PHE A 20 25.18 13.51 -13.84
N LYS A 21 25.44 14.64 -14.53
CA LYS A 21 25.50 14.74 -16.00
C LYS A 21 26.32 13.63 -16.66
N TYR A 22 27.53 13.38 -16.19
CA TYR A 22 28.42 12.38 -16.76
C TYR A 22 27.83 10.96 -16.76
N PHE A 23 27.27 10.52 -15.61
CA PHE A 23 26.71 9.17 -15.47
C PHE A 23 25.39 9.02 -16.23
N THR A 24 24.57 10.09 -16.26
CA THR A 24 23.30 10.08 -17.00
C THR A 24 23.53 10.03 -18.50
N LEU A 25 24.53 10.75 -19.03
CA LEU A 25 24.90 10.70 -20.46
C LEU A 25 25.35 9.30 -20.86
N ARG A 26 26.34 8.71 -20.15
CA ARG A 26 26.78 7.33 -20.42
C ARG A 26 25.68 6.31 -20.38
N PHE A 27 24.78 6.44 -19.41
CA PHE A 27 23.62 5.55 -19.30
C PHE A 27 22.70 5.68 -20.52
N LEU A 28 22.38 6.89 -20.96
CA LEU A 28 21.53 7.15 -22.13
C LEU A 28 22.18 6.80 -23.45
N GLU A 29 23.48 6.91 -23.56
CA GLU A 29 24.25 6.48 -24.73
C GLU A 29 24.26 4.97 -24.89
N TYR A 30 24.40 4.26 -23.79
CA TYR A 30 24.37 2.79 -23.77
C TYR A 30 22.98 2.22 -24.08
N TRP A 31 21.93 2.75 -23.39
CA TRP A 31 20.59 2.17 -23.49
C TRP A 31 19.74 2.70 -24.64
N GLN A 32 20.05 3.88 -25.18
CA GLN A 32 19.32 4.54 -26.28
C GLN A 32 17.81 4.38 -26.22
N PRO A 33 17.12 4.81 -25.12
CA PRO A 33 15.72 4.53 -24.92
C PRO A 33 14.85 5.27 -25.93
N THR A 34 13.87 4.60 -26.54
CA THR A 34 12.82 5.21 -27.38
C THR A 34 11.81 5.98 -26.53
N ILE A 35 11.62 5.59 -25.26
CA ILE A 35 10.69 6.20 -24.29
C ILE A 35 11.24 6.05 -22.88
N ALA A 36 11.07 7.06 -22.05
CA ALA A 36 11.47 7.04 -20.64
C ALA A 36 10.23 7.16 -19.73
N ILE A 37 10.06 6.19 -18.83
CA ILE A 37 8.93 6.14 -17.91
C ILE A 37 9.43 6.14 -16.47
N PHE A 38 9.12 7.20 -15.72
CA PHE A 38 9.40 7.31 -14.30
C PHE A 38 8.12 7.05 -13.50
N ILE A 39 8.24 6.42 -12.34
CA ILE A 39 7.08 5.95 -11.56
C ILE A 39 7.08 6.56 -10.16
N ASP A 40 5.88 6.87 -9.64
CA ASP A 40 5.65 7.43 -8.29
C ASP A 40 6.34 8.81 -8.09
N SER A 41 7.35 8.87 -7.22
CA SER A 41 8.03 10.13 -6.83
C SER A 41 9.45 10.25 -7.40
N GLU A 42 9.74 9.50 -8.45
CA GLU A 42 11.07 9.46 -9.09
C GLU A 42 11.27 10.69 -9.97
N ILE A 43 11.83 11.76 -9.39
CA ILE A 43 12.13 13.04 -10.06
C ILE A 43 13.63 13.23 -10.06
N TRP A 44 14.23 13.18 -11.23
CA TRP A 44 15.67 13.17 -11.47
C TRP A 44 16.08 14.29 -12.43
N PRO A 45 16.43 15.49 -11.94
CA PRO A 45 16.60 16.70 -12.74
C PRO A 45 17.67 16.58 -13.84
N SER A 46 18.84 15.97 -13.55
CA SER A 46 19.91 15.80 -14.53
C SER A 46 19.51 14.78 -15.60
N MET A 47 18.94 13.66 -15.20
CA MET A 47 18.45 12.65 -16.13
C MET A 47 17.35 13.22 -17.04
N PHE A 48 16.37 13.96 -16.48
CA PHE A 48 15.30 14.59 -17.27
C PHE A 48 15.83 15.55 -18.31
N ARG A 49 16.86 16.34 -17.95
CA ARG A 49 17.52 17.27 -18.89
C ARG A 49 18.16 16.51 -20.04
N GLU A 50 18.91 15.47 -19.75
CA GLU A 50 19.66 14.75 -20.81
C GLU A 50 18.71 13.89 -21.68
N ILE A 51 17.63 13.33 -21.13
CA ILE A 51 16.55 12.67 -21.90
C ILE A 51 15.94 13.64 -22.92
N LYS A 52 15.63 14.87 -22.50
CA LYS A 52 15.00 15.87 -23.39
C LYS A 52 15.94 16.36 -24.47
N LYS A 53 17.24 16.46 -24.22
CA LYS A 53 18.22 16.77 -25.26
C LYS A 53 18.28 15.72 -26.38
N LYS A 54 17.98 14.48 -26.06
CA LYS A 54 17.89 13.37 -27.02
C LYS A 54 16.48 13.22 -27.63
N SER A 55 15.57 14.18 -27.39
CA SER A 55 14.18 14.19 -27.88
C SER A 55 13.37 12.97 -27.47
N VAL A 56 13.80 12.23 -26.46
CA VAL A 56 13.10 11.05 -25.93
C VAL A 56 11.87 11.48 -25.13
N PRO A 57 10.68 10.91 -25.38
CA PRO A 57 9.47 11.17 -24.58
C PRO A 57 9.66 10.78 -23.12
N LEU A 58 9.34 11.72 -22.22
CA LEU A 58 9.47 11.59 -20.79
C LEU A 58 8.10 11.53 -20.11
N ILE A 59 7.77 10.38 -19.55
CA ILE A 59 6.48 10.12 -18.90
C ILE A 59 6.67 9.96 -17.41
N LEU A 60 5.84 10.66 -16.61
CA LEU A 60 5.75 10.45 -15.19
C LEU A 60 4.44 9.67 -14.85
N MET A 61 4.58 8.37 -14.63
CA MET A 61 3.47 7.45 -14.40
C MET A 61 3.16 7.28 -12.90
N ASN A 62 1.88 7.19 -12.55
CA ASN A 62 1.42 7.05 -11.17
C ASN A 62 2.01 8.10 -10.22
N ALA A 63 2.26 9.30 -10.72
CA ALA A 63 2.97 10.37 -10.02
C ALA A 63 2.39 10.61 -8.62
N ARG A 64 3.28 10.77 -7.65
CA ARG A 64 2.93 11.09 -6.27
C ARG A 64 3.84 12.20 -5.73
N ILE A 65 3.23 13.33 -5.38
CA ILE A 65 3.92 14.44 -4.72
C ILE A 65 3.22 14.71 -3.40
N THR A 66 3.98 14.70 -2.29
CA THR A 66 3.47 15.06 -0.97
C THR A 66 3.47 16.57 -0.79
N LYS A 67 2.65 17.11 0.12
CA LYS A 67 2.65 18.54 0.46
C LYS A 67 4.06 19.04 0.84
N LYS A 68 4.81 18.24 1.63
CA LYS A 68 6.19 18.58 2.02
C LYS A 68 7.11 18.70 0.80
N SER A 69 7.05 17.72 -0.12
CA SER A 69 7.84 17.75 -1.35
C SER A 69 7.42 18.89 -2.27
N PHE A 70 6.11 19.12 -2.45
CA PHE A 70 5.60 20.23 -3.24
C PHE A 70 6.09 21.58 -2.73
N ASN A 71 6.07 21.82 -1.39
CA ASN A 71 6.54 23.08 -0.81
C ASN A 71 8.04 23.29 -1.07
N LYS A 72 8.85 22.23 -1.02
CA LYS A 72 10.27 22.31 -1.38
C LYS A 72 10.47 22.70 -2.84
N TRP A 73 9.75 22.05 -3.76
CA TRP A 73 9.82 22.38 -5.19
C TRP A 73 9.34 23.81 -5.48
N LYS A 74 8.27 24.25 -4.81
CA LYS A 74 7.75 25.61 -4.96
C LYS A 74 8.75 26.67 -4.50
N PHE A 75 9.58 26.39 -3.50
CA PHE A 75 10.61 27.31 -3.01
C PHE A 75 11.66 27.61 -4.10
N PHE A 76 12.11 26.60 -4.83
CA PHE A 76 13.07 26.75 -5.94
C PHE A 76 12.33 26.84 -7.29
N LYS A 77 11.56 27.90 -7.49
CA LYS A 77 10.60 28.05 -8.60
C LYS A 77 11.24 27.86 -9.99
N SER A 78 12.35 28.51 -10.29
CA SER A 78 13.03 28.41 -11.59
C SER A 78 13.56 27.00 -11.84
N PHE A 79 14.21 26.40 -10.85
CA PHE A 79 14.72 25.03 -10.95
C PHE A 79 13.58 24.01 -11.10
N SER A 80 12.50 24.20 -10.36
CA SER A 80 11.30 23.38 -10.43
C SER A 80 10.67 23.43 -11.83
N ARG A 81 10.41 24.64 -12.35
CA ARG A 81 9.87 24.85 -13.71
C ARG A 81 10.76 24.17 -14.77
N ASN A 82 12.07 24.35 -14.67
CA ASN A 82 13.02 23.73 -15.60
C ASN A 82 13.04 22.18 -15.50
N THR A 83 12.76 21.61 -14.32
CA THR A 83 12.72 20.17 -14.10
C THR A 83 11.38 19.57 -14.56
N PHE A 84 10.27 20.10 -14.07
CA PHE A 84 8.93 19.56 -14.36
C PHE A 84 8.45 19.88 -15.77
N GLY A 85 8.86 21.01 -16.34
CA GLY A 85 8.56 21.37 -17.73
C GLY A 85 9.18 20.43 -18.78
N LYS A 86 10.11 19.55 -18.38
CA LYS A 86 10.67 18.51 -19.26
C LYS A 86 9.78 17.27 -19.37
N ILE A 87 8.81 17.12 -18.48
CA ILE A 87 7.87 15.98 -18.49
C ILE A 87 6.82 16.22 -19.58
N ASP A 88 6.79 15.37 -20.59
CA ASP A 88 5.82 15.48 -21.69
C ASP A 88 4.41 15.19 -21.23
N ILE A 89 4.25 14.17 -20.38
CA ILE A 89 2.95 13.82 -19.82
C ILE A 89 3.08 13.21 -18.43
N ALA A 90 2.19 13.60 -17.53
CA ALA A 90 2.11 13.04 -16.19
C ALA A 90 0.73 12.42 -15.89
N TYR A 91 0.75 11.30 -15.19
CA TYR A 91 -0.44 10.56 -14.73
C TYR A 91 -0.44 10.52 -13.20
N PRO A 92 -1.13 11.47 -12.53
CA PRO A 92 -1.16 11.53 -11.07
C PRO A 92 -1.93 10.35 -10.47
N SER A 93 -1.42 9.81 -9.36
CA SER A 93 -2.05 8.73 -8.60
C SER A 93 -3.24 9.18 -7.75
N ASN A 94 -3.33 10.50 -7.48
CA ASN A 94 -4.39 11.10 -6.66
C ASN A 94 -4.67 12.56 -7.07
N ILE A 95 -5.77 13.10 -6.54
CA ILE A 95 -6.23 14.45 -6.89
C ILE A 95 -5.31 15.55 -6.34
N GLU A 96 -4.72 15.36 -5.17
CA GLU A 96 -3.79 16.31 -4.57
C GLU A 96 -2.53 16.48 -5.44
N THR A 97 -1.95 15.37 -5.86
CA THR A 97 -0.81 15.36 -6.80
C THR A 97 -1.18 16.01 -8.14
N PHE A 98 -2.39 15.80 -8.65
CA PHE A 98 -2.85 16.48 -9.87
C PHE A 98 -2.75 18.01 -9.75
N TYR A 99 -3.23 18.57 -8.64
CA TYR A 99 -3.14 20.02 -8.41
C TYR A 99 -1.70 20.50 -8.20
N TYR A 100 -0.86 19.71 -7.54
CA TYR A 100 0.56 20.05 -7.40
C TYR A 100 1.29 20.06 -8.73
N LEU A 101 1.10 19.05 -9.57
CA LEU A 101 1.71 18.96 -10.90
C LEU A 101 1.27 20.11 -11.81
N LYS A 102 -0.03 20.52 -11.73
CA LYS A 102 -0.52 21.70 -12.44
C LYS A 102 0.19 22.98 -11.99
N LYS A 103 0.43 23.15 -10.67
CA LYS A 103 1.16 24.29 -10.11
C LYS A 103 2.67 24.23 -10.40
N LEU A 104 3.22 23.06 -10.70
CA LEU A 104 4.61 22.86 -11.15
C LEU A 104 4.76 22.98 -12.68
N GLU A 105 3.69 23.41 -13.36
CA GLU A 105 3.68 23.76 -14.79
C GLU A 105 4.02 22.59 -15.73
N ILE A 106 3.55 21.37 -15.43
CA ILE A 106 3.63 20.26 -16.37
C ILE A 106 2.64 20.48 -17.51
N ASN A 107 3.11 20.36 -18.74
CA ASN A 107 2.34 20.66 -19.94
C ASN A 107 1.08 19.80 -20.10
N LYS A 108 1.21 18.48 -19.91
CA LYS A 108 0.10 17.55 -20.10
C LYS A 108 -0.11 16.65 -18.89
N ILE A 109 -1.31 16.70 -18.32
CA ILE A 109 -1.66 15.88 -17.15
C ILE A 109 -2.96 15.13 -17.45
N LYS A 110 -2.93 13.80 -17.41
CA LYS A 110 -4.10 12.94 -17.62
C LYS A 110 -4.41 12.10 -16.39
N LYS A 111 -5.70 11.95 -16.04
CA LYS A 111 -6.17 11.14 -14.90
C LYS A 111 -6.62 9.76 -15.38
N ILE A 112 -5.82 8.74 -15.17
CA ILE A 112 -6.17 7.34 -15.45
C ILE A 112 -6.44 6.52 -14.19
N GLY A 113 -6.05 7.02 -13.02
CA GLY A 113 -6.22 6.37 -11.72
C GLY A 113 -4.90 5.87 -11.12
N ASN A 114 -4.99 5.26 -9.94
CA ASN A 114 -3.83 4.81 -9.20
C ASN A 114 -3.46 3.37 -9.57
N LEU A 115 -2.28 3.16 -10.14
CA LEU A 115 -1.78 1.83 -10.53
C LEU A 115 -1.68 0.84 -9.36
N LYS A 116 -1.63 1.32 -8.12
CA LYS A 116 -1.66 0.44 -6.93
C LYS A 116 -2.97 -0.33 -6.80
N PHE A 117 -4.04 0.06 -7.50
CA PHE A 117 -5.27 -0.75 -7.60
C PHE A 117 -5.11 -1.97 -8.50
N THR A 118 -4.12 -1.98 -9.40
CA THR A 118 -3.86 -3.14 -10.26
C THR A 118 -3.38 -4.33 -9.42
N ASP A 119 -3.70 -5.54 -9.86
CA ASP A 119 -3.32 -6.76 -9.16
C ASP A 119 -1.97 -7.25 -9.71
N SER A 120 -0.97 -7.36 -8.87
CA SER A 120 0.23 -8.12 -9.21
C SER A 120 -0.09 -9.61 -9.04
N LYS A 121 0.05 -10.42 -10.09
CA LYS A 121 -0.18 -11.87 -10.07
C LYS A 121 0.72 -12.66 -9.11
N ASN A 122 1.59 -12.01 -8.37
CA ASN A 122 2.46 -12.63 -7.38
C ASN A 122 1.71 -12.92 -6.07
N SER A 123 0.92 -13.95 -6.09
CA SER A 123 0.52 -14.63 -4.88
C SER A 123 1.64 -15.61 -4.51
N ASN A 124 2.42 -15.29 -3.47
CA ASN A 124 3.24 -16.31 -2.82
C ASN A 124 2.36 -17.52 -2.53
N LYS A 125 2.67 -18.66 -3.19
CA LYS A 125 1.86 -19.89 -3.15
C LYS A 125 1.85 -20.59 -1.78
N ARG A 126 2.68 -20.16 -0.82
CA ARG A 126 2.70 -20.75 0.53
C ARG A 126 1.41 -20.37 1.26
N LEU A 127 0.48 -21.29 1.30
CA LEU A 127 -0.75 -21.20 2.09
C LEU A 127 -0.45 -21.55 3.56
N LEU A 128 -1.36 -21.17 4.46
CA LEU A 128 -1.38 -21.72 5.82
C LEU A 128 -1.65 -23.23 5.72
N SER A 129 -1.11 -24.03 6.65
CA SER A 129 -1.37 -25.47 6.66
C SER A 129 -2.87 -25.76 6.79
N LYS A 130 -3.32 -26.87 6.20
CA LYS A 130 -4.74 -27.24 6.25
C LYS A 130 -5.23 -27.41 7.68
N SER A 131 -4.45 -28.05 8.55
CA SER A 131 -4.77 -28.22 9.97
C SER A 131 -4.94 -26.90 10.70
N PHE A 132 -4.04 -25.94 10.44
CA PHE A 132 -4.12 -24.59 11.04
C PHE A 132 -5.36 -23.83 10.57
N VAL A 133 -5.70 -23.92 9.29
CA VAL A 133 -6.93 -23.29 8.75
C VAL A 133 -8.18 -23.92 9.34
N LEU A 134 -8.22 -25.24 9.55
CA LEU A 134 -9.35 -25.93 10.18
C LEU A 134 -9.56 -25.47 11.63
N LEU A 135 -8.48 -25.33 12.40
CA LEU A 135 -8.55 -24.79 13.76
C LEU A 135 -9.08 -23.35 13.77
N LEU A 136 -8.64 -22.53 12.83
CA LEU A 136 -9.06 -21.14 12.71
C LEU A 136 -10.52 -20.99 12.24
N LYS A 137 -11.06 -21.93 11.47
CA LYS A 137 -12.48 -21.91 11.04
C LYS A 137 -13.47 -21.95 12.20
N LYS A 138 -13.09 -22.52 13.34
CA LYS A 138 -13.91 -22.55 14.57
C LYS A 138 -13.89 -21.23 15.35
N ARG A 139 -13.12 -20.23 14.89
CA ARG A 139 -12.91 -18.96 15.60
C ARG A 139 -13.52 -17.77 14.82
N LEU A 140 -13.98 -16.79 15.53
CA LEU A 140 -14.24 -15.46 14.98
C LEU A 140 -12.91 -14.70 14.92
N ILE A 141 -12.50 -14.27 13.72
CA ILE A 141 -11.18 -13.69 13.51
C ILE A 141 -11.31 -12.26 13.00
N TRP A 142 -10.58 -11.36 13.63
CA TRP A 142 -10.20 -10.08 13.07
C TRP A 142 -8.70 -9.87 13.17
N VAL A 143 -8.16 -9.01 12.30
CA VAL A 143 -6.73 -8.78 12.16
C VAL A 143 -6.42 -7.32 12.49
N ALA A 144 -5.37 -7.07 13.27
CA ALA A 144 -4.73 -5.77 13.36
C ALA A 144 -3.41 -5.85 12.63
N SER A 145 -3.24 -5.09 11.55
CA SER A 145 -2.07 -5.22 10.67
C SER A 145 -1.27 -3.95 10.59
N SER A 146 0.04 -4.11 10.55
CA SER A 146 1.03 -3.03 10.51
C SER A 146 0.87 -2.08 11.70
N THR A 147 0.67 -2.65 12.87
CA THR A 147 0.51 -1.90 14.12
C THR A 147 1.82 -1.24 14.56
N HIS A 148 1.70 -0.17 15.28
CA HIS A 148 2.78 0.64 15.83
C HIS A 148 2.64 0.74 17.35
N PRO A 149 3.68 1.23 18.08
CA PRO A 149 3.61 1.41 19.53
C PRO A 149 2.31 2.06 19.99
N SER A 150 1.75 1.59 21.08
CA SER A 150 0.43 1.94 21.66
C SER A 150 -0.81 1.39 20.94
N GLU A 151 -0.73 1.05 19.66
CA GLU A 151 -1.88 0.46 18.95
C GLU A 151 -2.10 -0.99 19.35
N GLU A 152 -1.05 -1.72 19.74
CA GLU A 152 -1.14 -3.11 20.20
C GLU A 152 -1.91 -3.22 21.52
N ALA A 153 -1.61 -2.36 22.49
CA ALA A 153 -2.36 -2.26 23.75
C ALA A 153 -3.82 -1.86 23.53
N LEU A 154 -4.07 -0.90 22.60
CA LEU A 154 -5.43 -0.53 22.21
C LEU A 154 -6.22 -1.74 21.68
N VAL A 155 -5.59 -2.54 20.81
CA VAL A 155 -6.16 -3.76 20.21
C VAL A 155 -6.41 -4.82 21.29
N GLY A 156 -5.46 -5.03 22.21
CA GLY A 156 -5.58 -5.96 23.34
C GLY A 156 -6.76 -5.60 24.26
N LYS A 157 -6.86 -4.34 24.67
CA LYS A 157 -7.99 -3.83 25.46
C LYS A 157 -9.34 -3.96 24.74
N ALA A 158 -9.35 -3.76 23.41
CA ALA A 158 -10.56 -4.00 22.61
C ALA A 158 -10.92 -5.49 22.55
N HIS A 159 -9.93 -6.39 22.44
CA HIS A 159 -10.13 -7.83 22.46
C HIS A 159 -10.81 -8.28 23.76
N ILE A 160 -10.33 -7.84 24.92
CA ILE A 160 -10.91 -8.18 26.23
C ILE A 160 -12.41 -7.85 26.27
N HIS A 161 -12.77 -6.66 25.81
CA HIS A 161 -14.17 -6.24 25.80
C HIS A 161 -15.02 -7.06 24.81
N LEU A 162 -14.51 -7.27 23.61
CA LEU A 162 -15.21 -8.04 22.57
C LEU A 162 -15.39 -9.52 22.96
N LYS A 163 -14.43 -10.11 23.66
CA LYS A 163 -14.48 -11.51 24.10
C LYS A 163 -15.56 -11.78 25.11
N LYS A 164 -16.01 -10.77 25.89
CA LYS A 164 -17.17 -10.89 26.77
C LYS A 164 -18.40 -11.36 25.99
N LYS A 165 -18.60 -10.84 24.76
CA LYS A 165 -19.72 -11.19 23.88
C LYS A 165 -19.40 -12.34 22.92
N PHE A 166 -18.17 -12.42 22.42
CA PHE A 166 -17.76 -13.40 21.42
C PHE A 166 -16.70 -14.35 22.02
N LYS A 167 -17.15 -15.38 22.74
CA LYS A 167 -16.28 -16.31 23.49
C LYS A 167 -15.20 -16.99 22.65
N ASN A 168 -15.47 -17.24 21.35
CA ASN A 168 -14.55 -17.85 20.41
C ASN A 168 -13.72 -16.84 19.58
N LEU A 169 -13.63 -15.58 20.02
CA LEU A 169 -12.85 -14.53 19.34
C LEU A 169 -11.35 -14.85 19.37
N LEU A 170 -10.68 -14.62 18.26
CA LEU A 170 -9.23 -14.59 18.12
C LEU A 170 -8.83 -13.29 17.43
N THR A 171 -7.88 -12.57 18.01
CA THR A 171 -7.27 -11.41 17.37
C THR A 171 -5.89 -11.79 16.84
N ILE A 172 -5.65 -11.49 15.56
CA ILE A 172 -4.32 -11.67 14.95
C ILE A 172 -3.67 -10.31 14.85
N ILE A 173 -2.50 -10.15 15.47
CA ILE A 173 -1.71 -8.92 15.41
C ILE A 173 -0.49 -9.15 14.52
N ILE A 174 -0.30 -8.29 13.52
CA ILE A 174 0.83 -8.29 12.60
C ILE A 174 1.52 -6.93 12.76
N PRO A 175 2.56 -6.82 13.59
CA PRO A 175 3.23 -5.55 13.83
C PRO A 175 3.99 -5.07 12.58
N ARG A 176 4.17 -3.77 12.46
CA ARG A 176 4.98 -3.17 11.39
C ARG A 176 6.45 -3.57 11.50
N HIS A 177 6.94 -3.66 12.72
CA HIS A 177 8.31 -4.00 13.06
C HIS A 177 8.35 -5.27 13.90
N ILE A 178 8.79 -6.37 13.31
CA ILE A 178 8.79 -7.70 13.97
C ILE A 178 9.80 -7.83 15.12
N ASN A 179 10.82 -6.98 15.17
CA ASN A 179 11.79 -6.93 16.28
C ASN A 179 11.13 -6.54 17.62
N ARG A 180 9.93 -5.95 17.60
CA ARG A 180 9.17 -5.58 18.80
C ARG A 180 8.28 -6.70 19.34
N VAL A 181 8.28 -7.88 18.74
CA VAL A 181 7.32 -8.95 19.06
C VAL A 181 7.41 -9.38 20.53
N LYS A 182 8.60 -9.43 21.11
CA LYS A 182 8.79 -9.76 22.55
C LYS A 182 8.13 -8.68 23.44
N GLU A 183 8.47 -7.42 23.23
CA GLU A 183 7.87 -6.27 23.92
C GLU A 183 6.33 -6.28 23.82
N ILE A 184 5.79 -6.50 22.63
CA ILE A 184 4.35 -6.56 22.40
C ILE A 184 3.70 -7.73 23.15
N LYS A 185 4.36 -8.89 23.16
CA LYS A 185 3.87 -10.05 23.91
C LYS A 185 3.78 -9.73 25.39
N ASP A 186 4.86 -9.20 25.97
CA ASP A 186 4.95 -8.85 27.39
C ASP A 186 3.84 -7.83 27.74
N GLU A 187 3.66 -6.78 26.92
CA GLU A 187 2.58 -5.79 27.09
C GLU A 187 1.18 -6.42 27.07
N LEU A 188 0.93 -7.38 26.18
CA LEU A 188 -0.37 -8.05 26.08
C LEU A 188 -0.60 -9.04 27.25
N GLU A 189 0.44 -9.67 27.77
CA GLU A 189 0.38 -10.57 28.91
C GLU A 189 0.11 -9.82 30.23
N THR A 190 0.58 -8.56 30.37
CA THR A 190 0.15 -7.69 31.51
C THR A 190 -1.35 -7.42 31.51
N LEU A 191 -2.02 -7.53 30.37
CA LEU A 191 -3.46 -7.44 30.23
C LEU A 191 -4.18 -8.80 30.45
N ASN A 192 -3.48 -9.82 30.94
CA ASN A 192 -3.98 -11.18 31.10
C ASN A 192 -4.47 -11.85 29.81
N LEU A 193 -3.88 -11.48 28.66
CA LEU A 193 -4.20 -12.06 27.36
C LEU A 193 -3.27 -13.23 27.04
N LYS A 194 -3.84 -14.39 26.73
CA LYS A 194 -3.09 -15.57 26.29
C LYS A 194 -2.55 -15.37 24.88
N THR A 195 -1.27 -14.98 24.79
CA THR A 195 -0.61 -14.62 23.54
C THR A 195 0.27 -15.74 23.01
N VAL A 196 0.09 -16.14 21.77
CA VAL A 196 0.94 -17.14 21.08
C VAL A 196 1.65 -16.47 19.91
N ILE A 197 2.99 -16.60 19.86
CA ILE A 197 3.82 -16.09 18.77
C ILE A 197 3.85 -17.13 17.63
N ARG A 198 3.80 -16.68 16.39
CA ARG A 198 3.75 -17.53 15.21
C ARG A 198 4.98 -18.43 15.04
N SER A 199 6.19 -17.94 15.31
CA SER A 199 7.43 -18.72 15.21
C SER A 199 7.63 -19.66 16.39
N SER A 200 6.89 -19.49 17.49
CA SER A 200 7.02 -20.35 18.65
C SER A 200 6.49 -21.75 18.36
N LYS A 201 6.99 -22.75 19.10
CA LYS A 201 6.48 -24.13 19.03
C LYS A 201 5.09 -24.28 19.67
N GLN A 202 4.56 -23.23 20.30
CA GLN A 202 3.25 -23.27 20.96
C GLN A 202 2.12 -23.36 19.94
N LYS A 203 1.20 -24.30 20.16
CA LYS A 203 0.02 -24.46 19.31
C LYS A 203 -1.08 -23.50 19.76
N ILE A 204 -1.78 -22.89 18.79
CA ILE A 204 -3.02 -22.16 19.07
C ILE A 204 -4.06 -23.12 19.63
N SER A 205 -4.76 -22.71 20.68
CA SER A 205 -5.88 -23.43 21.29
C SER A 205 -7.14 -22.55 21.30
N LEU A 206 -8.27 -23.09 21.75
CA LEU A 206 -9.49 -22.30 21.96
C LEU A 206 -9.32 -21.24 23.05
N LYS A 207 -8.34 -21.43 23.96
CA LYS A 207 -8.01 -20.49 25.05
C LYS A 207 -7.09 -19.35 24.59
N THR A 208 -6.49 -19.43 23.39
CA THR A 208 -5.62 -18.36 22.85
C THR A 208 -6.43 -17.12 22.52
N ASP A 209 -6.01 -15.97 23.01
CA ASP A 209 -6.65 -14.66 22.78
C ASP A 209 -6.02 -13.95 21.59
N ILE A 210 -4.70 -13.86 21.59
CA ILE A 210 -3.91 -13.14 20.59
C ILE A 210 -2.98 -14.11 19.87
N TYR A 211 -2.95 -13.99 18.54
CA TYR A 211 -1.94 -14.62 17.72
C TYR A 211 -1.03 -13.56 17.12
N LEU A 212 0.20 -13.50 17.58
CA LEU A 212 1.18 -12.49 17.22
C LEU A 212 2.07 -13.00 16.10
N VAL A 213 2.08 -12.30 14.96
CA VAL A 213 2.81 -12.72 13.75
C VAL A 213 4.14 -11.99 13.67
N ASP A 214 5.23 -12.74 13.78
CA ASP A 214 6.61 -12.29 13.78
C ASP A 214 7.39 -12.62 12.49
N SER A 215 6.67 -12.78 11.39
CA SER A 215 7.27 -13.14 10.10
C SER A 215 6.89 -12.19 8.98
N TYR A 216 7.86 -11.82 8.13
CA TYR A 216 7.61 -10.99 6.96
C TYR A 216 6.92 -11.78 5.83
N GLY A 217 6.10 -11.06 5.03
CA GLY A 217 5.50 -11.60 3.80
C GLY A 217 4.28 -12.49 4.02
N GLU A 218 3.82 -12.67 5.24
CA GLU A 218 2.69 -13.56 5.57
C GLU A 218 1.34 -12.86 5.67
N THR A 219 1.29 -11.55 5.68
CA THR A 219 0.08 -10.73 5.87
C THR A 219 -1.09 -11.19 5.00
N LYS A 220 -0.84 -11.48 3.72
CA LYS A 220 -1.85 -11.96 2.76
C LYS A 220 -2.51 -13.27 3.16
N LYS A 221 -1.81 -14.15 3.87
CA LYS A 221 -2.35 -15.42 4.35
C LYS A 221 -3.47 -15.17 5.37
N PHE A 222 -3.25 -14.21 6.27
CA PHE A 222 -4.22 -13.85 7.30
C PHE A 222 -5.39 -13.05 6.74
N PHE A 223 -5.18 -12.23 5.70
CA PHE A 223 -6.28 -11.55 5.01
C PHE A 223 -7.28 -12.49 4.36
N LYS A 224 -6.84 -13.68 3.92
CA LYS A 224 -7.74 -14.69 3.33
C LYS A 224 -8.76 -15.24 4.32
N ILE A 225 -8.41 -15.32 5.60
CA ILE A 225 -9.24 -15.93 6.65
C ILE A 225 -10.01 -14.90 7.49
N ALA A 226 -9.61 -13.64 7.45
CA ALA A 226 -10.28 -12.56 8.18
C ALA A 226 -11.49 -12.00 7.42
N LYS A 227 -12.36 -11.29 8.16
CA LYS A 227 -13.45 -10.46 7.61
C LYS A 227 -13.25 -8.98 7.90
N ILE A 228 -12.47 -8.67 8.94
CA ILE A 228 -12.26 -7.33 9.46
C ILE A 228 -10.76 -7.13 9.66
N ILE A 229 -10.29 -5.95 9.32
CA ILE A 229 -8.92 -5.52 9.60
C ILE A 229 -8.90 -4.13 10.23
N PHE A 230 -8.10 -3.97 11.28
CA PHE A 230 -7.64 -2.68 11.74
C PHE A 230 -6.30 -2.36 11.09
N MET A 231 -6.22 -1.21 10.43
CA MET A 231 -4.99 -0.74 9.79
C MET A 231 -4.20 0.13 10.75
N GLY A 232 -3.05 -0.36 11.19
CA GLY A 232 -2.13 0.35 12.06
C GLY A 232 -1.46 1.56 11.41
N GLY A 233 -0.70 2.32 12.23
CA GLY A 233 -0.11 3.60 11.83
C GLY A 233 -1.16 4.67 11.55
N SER A 234 -2.39 4.45 11.98
CA SER A 234 -3.53 5.31 11.69
C SER A 234 -4.12 6.00 12.93
N ILE A 235 -3.91 5.46 14.13
CA ILE A 235 -4.16 6.15 15.40
C ILE A 235 -2.97 7.03 15.73
N VAL A 236 -1.77 6.50 15.63
CA VAL A 236 -0.51 7.25 15.74
C VAL A 236 -0.25 8.06 14.46
N ASN A 237 0.58 9.10 14.56
CA ASN A 237 0.81 10.04 13.44
C ASN A 237 1.83 9.52 12.41
N HIS A 238 1.59 8.32 11.84
CA HIS A 238 2.41 7.73 10.78
C HIS A 238 1.79 7.85 9.38
N GLY A 239 0.61 8.50 9.25
CA GLY A 239 -0.05 8.72 7.97
C GLY A 239 -0.75 7.49 7.38
N GLY A 240 -0.93 6.42 8.16
CA GLY A 240 -1.64 5.21 7.78
C GLY A 240 -0.88 4.29 6.82
N GLN A 241 -1.31 3.03 6.76
CA GLN A 241 -0.77 1.98 5.91
C GLN A 241 -1.67 1.74 4.68
N ASN A 242 -1.17 0.97 3.70
CA ASN A 242 -1.86 0.74 2.43
C ASN A 242 -3.16 -0.08 2.57
N PRO A 243 -4.35 0.52 2.41
CA PRO A 243 -5.63 -0.19 2.56
C PRO A 243 -6.05 -0.96 1.30
N ILE A 244 -5.35 -0.82 0.19
CA ILE A 244 -5.69 -1.44 -1.10
C ILE A 244 -5.53 -2.96 -1.00
N GLU A 245 -4.51 -3.42 -0.32
CA GLU A 245 -4.23 -4.84 -0.20
C GLU A 245 -5.33 -5.60 0.56
N PRO A 246 -5.75 -5.22 1.78
CA PRO A 246 -6.88 -5.87 2.45
C PRO A 246 -8.21 -5.72 1.68
N ALA A 247 -8.44 -4.60 0.99
CA ALA A 247 -9.63 -4.43 0.16
C ALA A 247 -9.75 -5.45 -0.98
N ARG A 248 -8.62 -5.97 -1.50
CA ARG A 248 -8.61 -7.06 -2.50
C ARG A 248 -9.15 -8.38 -1.96
N TYR A 249 -9.09 -8.57 -0.64
CA TYR A 249 -9.64 -9.73 0.07
C TYR A 249 -11.06 -9.50 0.58
N CYS A 250 -11.70 -8.41 0.16
CA CYS A 250 -13.05 -8.02 0.57
C CYS A 250 -13.17 -7.81 2.10
N LEU A 251 -12.12 -7.32 2.75
CA LEU A 251 -12.15 -7.03 4.18
C LEU A 251 -12.83 -5.68 4.45
N ASN A 252 -13.54 -5.62 5.58
CA ASN A 252 -13.94 -4.36 6.17
C ASN A 252 -12.73 -3.73 6.88
N ILE A 253 -12.43 -2.48 6.57
CA ILE A 253 -11.21 -1.81 7.01
C ILE A 253 -11.56 -0.79 8.09
N VAL A 254 -11.02 -0.99 9.29
CA VAL A 254 -11.13 -0.04 10.40
C VAL A 254 -9.82 0.73 10.49
N HIS A 255 -9.86 2.04 10.69
CA HIS A 255 -8.68 2.87 10.75
C HIS A 255 -8.88 4.10 11.63
N GLY A 256 -7.78 4.66 12.14
CA GLY A 256 -7.75 5.94 12.85
C GLY A 256 -7.84 7.14 11.91
N PRO A 257 -7.70 8.38 12.45
CA PRO A 257 -7.79 9.62 11.66
C PRO A 257 -6.56 9.88 10.79
N ASN A 258 -5.39 9.35 11.15
CA ASN A 258 -4.12 9.65 10.51
C ASN A 258 -3.87 8.76 9.28
N VAL A 259 -4.45 9.13 8.14
CA VAL A 259 -4.38 8.35 6.88
C VAL A 259 -3.84 9.19 5.71
N GLY A 260 -3.03 10.20 5.98
CA GLY A 260 -2.54 11.17 5.00
C GLY A 260 -1.85 10.53 3.79
N ASN A 261 -1.16 9.40 3.99
CA ASN A 261 -0.48 8.66 2.91
C ASN A 261 -1.45 8.06 1.87
N PHE A 262 -2.71 7.82 2.26
CA PHE A 262 -3.73 7.15 1.43
C PHE A 262 -5.09 7.83 1.51
N LYS A 263 -5.12 9.15 1.76
CA LYS A 263 -6.33 9.95 2.00
C LYS A 263 -7.42 9.70 0.96
N ASP A 264 -7.08 9.76 -0.34
CA ASP A 264 -8.06 9.56 -1.42
C ASP A 264 -8.57 8.12 -1.50
N VAL A 265 -7.71 7.14 -1.18
CA VAL A 265 -8.11 5.73 -1.14
C VAL A 265 -9.10 5.50 -0.01
N PHE A 266 -8.82 6.01 1.19
CA PHE A 266 -9.74 5.91 2.33
C PHE A 266 -11.05 6.67 2.06
N LYS A 267 -11.00 7.85 1.41
CA LYS A 267 -12.21 8.58 0.99
C LYS A 267 -13.07 7.75 0.03
N LEU A 268 -12.45 7.11 -0.97
CA LEU A 268 -13.13 6.18 -1.88
C LEU A 268 -13.75 5.01 -1.12
N PHE A 269 -13.00 4.39 -0.22
CA PHE A 269 -13.44 3.22 0.54
C PHE A 269 -14.55 3.56 1.54
N LYS A 270 -14.52 4.75 2.14
CA LYS A 270 -15.62 5.27 2.96
C LYS A 270 -16.90 5.41 2.13
N LYS A 271 -16.82 6.03 0.93
CA LYS A 271 -17.97 6.14 -0.01
C LYS A 271 -18.53 4.77 -0.39
N LYS A 272 -17.66 3.74 -0.50
CA LYS A 272 -18.06 2.35 -0.80
C LYS A 272 -18.47 1.56 0.45
N LYS A 273 -18.55 2.18 1.63
CA LYS A 273 -18.95 1.58 2.92
C LYS A 273 -18.08 0.38 3.32
N ILE A 274 -16.79 0.40 2.98
CA ILE A 274 -15.81 -0.65 3.32
C ILE A 274 -14.72 -0.16 4.28
N ALA A 275 -14.58 1.16 4.47
CA ALA A 275 -13.66 1.75 5.43
C ALA A 275 -14.44 2.51 6.51
N PHE A 276 -14.03 2.32 7.76
CA PHE A 276 -14.67 2.82 8.97
C PHE A 276 -13.63 3.54 9.82
N GLN A 277 -13.77 4.85 9.93
CA GLN A 277 -12.87 5.66 10.76
C GLN A 277 -13.29 5.61 12.21
N ILE A 278 -12.32 5.48 13.11
CA ILE A 278 -12.48 5.55 14.56
C ILE A 278 -11.56 6.63 15.14
N LYS A 279 -11.96 7.16 16.31
CA LYS A 279 -11.18 8.17 17.06
C LYS A 279 -10.85 7.70 18.49
N SER A 280 -11.47 6.60 18.95
CA SER A 280 -11.29 6.09 20.31
C SER A 280 -11.40 4.57 20.37
N ARG A 281 -10.93 4.00 21.50
CA ARG A 281 -11.10 2.58 21.82
C ARG A 281 -12.57 2.15 21.79
N ASN A 282 -13.48 2.94 22.36
CA ASN A 282 -14.90 2.59 22.40
C ASN A 282 -15.51 2.53 21.00
N GLN A 283 -15.11 3.44 20.11
CA GLN A 283 -15.51 3.37 18.71
C GLN A 283 -14.93 2.14 17.99
N LEU A 284 -13.67 1.76 18.27
CA LEU A 284 -13.07 0.53 17.74
C LEU A 284 -13.92 -0.68 18.13
N ILE A 285 -14.23 -0.83 19.41
CA ILE A 285 -15.06 -1.92 19.93
C ILE A 285 -16.43 -1.95 19.24
N THR A 286 -17.13 -0.82 19.22
CA THR A 286 -18.48 -0.72 18.62
C THR A 286 -18.47 -1.09 17.14
N VAL A 287 -17.49 -0.60 16.38
CA VAL A 287 -17.38 -0.86 14.94
C VAL A 287 -17.07 -2.34 14.69
N ILE A 288 -16.08 -2.92 15.40
CA ILE A 288 -15.72 -4.33 15.22
C ILE A 288 -16.90 -5.23 15.65
N GLN A 289 -17.58 -4.93 16.75
CA GLN A 289 -18.75 -5.68 17.19
C GLN A 289 -19.85 -5.71 16.11
N LYS A 290 -20.19 -4.55 15.52
CA LYS A 290 -21.15 -4.45 14.42
C LYS A 290 -20.72 -5.28 13.20
N LEU A 291 -19.45 -5.25 12.86
CA LEU A 291 -18.89 -5.94 11.70
C LEU A 291 -18.80 -7.47 11.93
N LEU A 292 -18.53 -7.92 13.16
CA LEU A 292 -18.50 -9.36 13.51
C LEU A 292 -19.86 -10.02 13.37
N VAL A 293 -20.94 -9.30 13.72
CA VAL A 293 -22.31 -9.78 13.58
C VAL A 293 -22.76 -9.85 12.12
N ARG A 294 -22.23 -9.02 11.24
CA ARG A 294 -22.58 -9.05 9.82
C ARG A 294 -22.11 -10.34 9.16
N ARG A 295 -23.05 -11.15 8.66
CA ARG A 295 -22.73 -12.43 7.98
C ARG A 295 -22.06 -12.24 6.62
N ASN A 296 -22.33 -11.16 5.91
CA ASN A 296 -21.90 -10.96 4.53
C ASN A 296 -20.53 -10.29 4.44
N LYS A 297 -19.65 -10.89 3.61
CA LYS A 297 -18.43 -10.23 3.14
C LYS A 297 -18.80 -9.01 2.29
N ASN A 298 -17.91 -8.03 2.29
CA ASN A 298 -18.01 -6.88 1.42
C ASN A 298 -17.99 -7.31 -0.06
N LYS A 299 -18.94 -6.83 -0.86
CA LYS A 299 -19.04 -7.11 -2.31
C LYS A 299 -18.23 -6.16 -3.18
N PHE A 300 -17.39 -5.31 -2.62
CA PHE A 300 -16.61 -4.34 -3.38
C PHE A 300 -15.57 -5.01 -4.27
N ASN A 301 -15.72 -4.86 -5.59
CA ASN A 301 -14.83 -5.50 -6.54
C ASN A 301 -13.69 -4.56 -6.98
N LEU A 302 -12.62 -4.54 -6.18
CA LEU A 302 -11.42 -3.76 -6.48
C LEU A 302 -10.70 -4.24 -7.75
N LYS A 303 -10.80 -5.53 -8.11
CA LYS A 303 -10.17 -6.08 -9.32
C LYS A 303 -10.72 -5.44 -10.60
N LYS A 304 -12.03 -5.14 -10.64
CA LYS A 304 -12.64 -4.45 -11.80
C LYS A 304 -12.03 -3.07 -12.01
N ILE A 305 -11.86 -2.31 -10.93
CA ILE A 305 -11.22 -0.98 -10.95
C ILE A 305 -9.76 -1.10 -11.43
N GLY A 306 -8.99 -2.00 -10.83
CA GLY A 306 -7.59 -2.21 -11.19
C GLY A 306 -7.40 -2.61 -12.67
N ARG A 307 -8.24 -3.52 -13.18
CA ARG A 307 -8.21 -3.92 -14.60
C ARG A 307 -8.51 -2.75 -15.54
N SER A 308 -9.49 -1.91 -15.22
CA SER A 308 -9.82 -0.73 -16.01
C SER A 308 -8.64 0.27 -16.05
N ILE A 309 -8.01 0.53 -14.90
CA ILE A 309 -6.84 1.40 -14.83
C ILE A 309 -5.68 0.83 -15.65
N LEU A 310 -5.39 -0.47 -15.50
CA LEU A 310 -4.32 -1.13 -16.26
C LEU A 310 -4.56 -1.03 -17.78
N LYS A 311 -5.78 -1.33 -18.23
CA LYS A 311 -6.13 -1.22 -19.67
C LYS A 311 -5.89 0.19 -20.18
N LYS A 312 -6.36 1.22 -19.47
CA LYS A 312 -6.14 2.62 -19.84
C LYS A 312 -4.65 2.98 -19.89
N THR A 313 -3.89 2.54 -18.88
CA THR A 313 -2.44 2.77 -18.82
C THR A 313 -1.71 2.15 -20.01
N VAL A 314 -2.04 0.91 -20.36
CA VAL A 314 -1.43 0.22 -21.52
C VAL A 314 -1.76 0.93 -22.82
N ILE A 315 -3.02 1.34 -23.01
CA ILE A 315 -3.44 2.10 -24.21
C ILE A 315 -2.61 3.39 -24.34
N GLU A 316 -2.56 4.21 -23.29
CA GLU A 316 -1.83 5.49 -23.30
C GLU A 316 -0.33 5.30 -23.62
N ILE A 317 0.33 4.32 -23.00
CA ILE A 317 1.76 4.05 -23.26
C ILE A 317 1.94 3.55 -24.70
N THR A 318 1.08 2.65 -25.17
CA THR A 318 1.16 2.10 -26.53
C THR A 318 0.96 3.18 -27.59
N GLU A 319 0.04 4.11 -27.39
CA GLU A 319 -0.19 5.23 -28.31
C GLU A 319 1.04 6.14 -28.38
N ILE A 320 1.64 6.50 -27.24
CA ILE A 320 2.85 7.32 -27.20
C ILE A 320 3.99 6.62 -27.95
N PHE A 321 4.20 5.33 -27.66
CA PHE A 321 5.26 4.53 -28.29
C PHE A 321 5.07 4.42 -29.84
N LYS A 322 3.84 4.16 -30.31
CA LYS A 322 3.55 4.10 -31.74
C LYS A 322 3.80 5.42 -32.45
N ASN A 323 3.49 6.54 -31.81
CA ASN A 323 3.72 7.86 -32.36
C ASN A 323 5.21 8.19 -32.50
N GLU A 324 6.05 7.68 -31.59
CA GLU A 324 7.50 7.87 -31.67
C GLU A 324 8.14 7.00 -32.75
N ILE A 325 7.74 5.74 -32.90
CA ILE A 325 8.24 4.87 -33.98
C ILE A 325 7.90 5.44 -35.37
N LYS A 326 6.77 6.16 -35.54
CA LYS A 326 6.42 6.79 -36.83
C LYS A 326 7.25 8.03 -37.15
N LYS A 327 8.01 8.58 -36.19
CA LYS A 327 8.88 9.75 -36.40
C LYS A 327 10.33 9.35 -36.72
N THR A 328 10.69 8.10 -36.37
CA THR A 328 11.97 7.47 -36.74
C THR A 328 11.85 6.73 -38.09
#